data_e9f87f964cf9ee91e4006e8ec6b2ea39
#
_entry.id   e9f87f964cf9ee91e4006e8ec6b2ea39
#
_cell.length_a   1.000
_cell.length_b   1.000
_cell.length_c   1.000
_cell.angle_alpha   90.00
_cell.angle_beta   90.00
_cell.angle_gamma   90.00
#
_symmetry.space_group_name_H-M   'P 1'
#
loop_
_entity.id
_entity.type
_entity.pdbx_description
1 polymer ?
#
loop_
_entity_poly.entity_id
_entity_poly.type
_entity_poly.pdbx_seq_one_letter_code
_entity_poly.pdbx_strand_id
1 'polypeptide(L)'
;MSGLESRGSGYAEGISSVTGIVSRTRTGELSVRATSEIKLLSPCLHPIPLTLSCEQTRSHNRTVNLLVHSAARDILRARAFVLTYLRTFFSARDFLEVQTPILSDLAGGAAARPFVTHATVLGAGPDSLSLLELRIAPELWLKRLIISGFDRVFEIGQVFRNEGIDATHNPEFTTCEFYQAFASLDDLISLTEELLSGLVKSAVEKVPAIKTNIYAKGFKFDAPFLRVDFISTLEECMGMTFPDFVLNSSEDSEDAKQFLKRLFAVEGIPIPNPGTVARMLDKLCDYYIGPILGSAKTPVILMNFPEVLSPLAKSAKADGKDYRIARRFELYVDGKELVNAYEEENSPFVQRRKFELQLRDREVDAEAHATDEGYLASMEWGLPPTGGWGIGIDRLVMLLTGAERISDVLTFGGIKGVVGQE
;
A
#
# COMPACT_ATOMS: atom_id res chain seq x y z
N MET A 1 -3.49 13.82 -30.46
CA MET A 1 -3.39 13.22 -31.82
C MET A 1 -4.81 12.96 -32.28
N SER A 2 -5.38 13.78 -33.12
CA SER A 2 -6.72 13.60 -33.67
C SER A 2 -6.58 12.72 -34.91
N GLY A 3 -7.35 11.62 -34.96
CA GLY A 3 -7.45 10.78 -36.13
C GLY A 3 -7.99 11.57 -37.31
N LEU A 4 -7.31 11.50 -38.44
CA LEU A 4 -7.84 11.94 -39.74
C LEU A 4 -8.77 10.83 -40.26
N GLU A 5 -10.08 11.08 -40.29
CA GLU A 5 -11.01 10.27 -41.07
C GLU A 5 -10.71 10.48 -42.55
N SER A 6 -9.98 9.58 -43.19
CA SER A 6 -9.93 9.50 -44.65
C SER A 6 -11.14 8.71 -45.15
N ARG A 7 -12.19 9.39 -45.58
CA ARG A 7 -13.24 8.77 -46.40
C ARG A 7 -12.66 8.40 -47.79
N GLY A 8 -12.49 7.09 -48.02
CA GLY A 8 -12.28 6.53 -49.35
C GLY A 8 -10.88 6.04 -49.64
N SER A 9 -10.63 4.85 -49.33
CA SER A 9 -9.80 3.75 -49.86
C SER A 9 -9.31 2.90 -48.69
N GLY A 10 -9.44 1.60 -48.74
CA GLY A 10 -9.26 0.59 -47.70
C GLY A 10 -7.90 0.50 -47.04
N TYR A 11 -7.40 1.58 -46.48
CA TYR A 11 -6.25 1.59 -45.59
C TYR A 11 -6.74 1.61 -44.13
N ALA A 12 -6.32 0.63 -43.40
CA ALA A 12 -6.47 0.59 -41.95
C ALA A 12 -5.93 1.89 -41.34
N GLU A 13 -6.56 2.36 -40.26
CA GLU A 13 -6.07 3.44 -39.40
C GLU A 13 -4.60 3.20 -39.07
N GLY A 14 -3.82 4.25 -38.83
CA GLY A 14 -2.40 4.11 -38.54
C GLY A 14 -1.77 5.40 -38.02
N ILE A 15 -0.50 5.33 -37.69
CA ILE A 15 0.30 6.49 -37.29
C ILE A 15 0.78 7.19 -38.53
N SER A 16 0.38 8.45 -38.73
CA SER A 16 0.76 9.27 -39.85
C SER A 16 1.54 10.50 -39.42
N SER A 17 2.47 10.93 -40.27
CA SER A 17 3.21 12.18 -40.11
C SER A 17 2.60 13.26 -41.01
N VAL A 18 2.35 14.43 -40.43
CA VAL A 18 1.84 15.61 -41.14
C VAL A 18 2.76 16.78 -40.86
N THR A 19 3.31 17.39 -41.93
CA THR A 19 4.02 18.65 -41.84
C THR A 19 3.09 19.77 -42.31
N GLY A 20 2.91 20.82 -41.49
CA GLY A 20 1.97 21.86 -41.86
C GLY A 20 1.87 23.00 -40.83
N ILE A 21 0.94 23.91 -41.10
CA ILE A 21 0.70 25.09 -40.28
C ILE A 21 -0.44 24.81 -39.33
N VAL A 22 -0.21 25.03 -38.03
CA VAL A 22 -1.26 24.94 -36.99
C VAL A 22 -2.31 26.01 -37.27
N SER A 23 -3.56 25.62 -37.34
CA SER A 23 -4.68 26.50 -37.67
C SER A 23 -5.95 26.04 -36.92
N ARG A 24 -7.00 26.88 -36.94
CA ARG A 24 -8.34 26.47 -36.54
C ARG A 24 -9.26 26.34 -37.72
N THR A 25 -10.12 25.33 -37.69
CA THR A 25 -11.20 25.20 -38.68
C THR A 25 -12.23 26.33 -38.50
N ARG A 26 -13.17 26.47 -39.44
CA ARG A 26 -14.30 27.41 -39.31
C ARG A 26 -15.17 27.14 -38.10
N THR A 27 -15.21 25.88 -37.62
CA THR A 27 -15.90 25.44 -36.43
C THR A 27 -15.08 25.59 -35.15
N GLY A 28 -13.86 26.16 -35.22
CA GLY A 28 -12.98 26.43 -34.09
C GLY A 28 -12.07 25.25 -33.68
N GLU A 29 -12.12 24.14 -34.39
CA GLU A 29 -11.34 22.95 -34.11
C GLU A 29 -9.86 23.17 -34.42
N LEU A 30 -8.97 22.76 -33.48
CA LEU A 30 -7.53 22.85 -33.67
C LEU A 30 -7.07 21.82 -34.70
N SER A 31 -6.43 22.26 -35.77
CA SER A 31 -6.06 21.44 -36.91
C SER A 31 -4.67 21.81 -37.46
N VAL A 32 -4.05 20.89 -38.18
CA VAL A 32 -2.84 21.13 -38.94
C VAL A 32 -3.19 21.16 -40.44
N ARG A 33 -3.02 22.30 -41.06
CA ARG A 33 -3.14 22.41 -42.53
C ARG A 33 -1.85 21.90 -43.15
N ALA A 34 -1.92 20.71 -43.76
CA ALA A 34 -0.78 20.08 -44.39
C ALA A 34 -0.18 20.97 -45.48
N THR A 35 1.14 21.10 -45.49
CA THR A 35 1.92 21.80 -46.55
C THR A 35 2.75 20.84 -47.41
N SER A 36 2.78 19.57 -47.03
CA SER A 36 3.40 18.48 -47.77
C SER A 36 2.52 17.24 -47.73
N GLU A 37 2.90 16.22 -48.47
CA GLU A 37 2.23 14.91 -48.46
C GLU A 37 2.19 14.31 -47.06
N ILE A 38 1.03 13.73 -46.71
CA ILE A 38 0.84 13.00 -45.45
C ILE A 38 1.48 11.61 -45.63
N LYS A 39 2.42 11.26 -44.73
CA LYS A 39 3.12 9.98 -44.78
C LYS A 39 2.58 9.03 -43.74
N LEU A 40 2.16 7.83 -44.15
CA LEU A 40 1.88 6.74 -43.23
C LEU A 40 3.21 6.21 -42.68
N LEU A 41 3.37 6.28 -41.35
CA LEU A 41 4.57 5.81 -40.64
C LEU A 41 4.44 4.37 -40.18
N SER A 42 3.25 4.01 -39.69
CA SER A 42 2.94 2.66 -39.23
C SER A 42 1.45 2.36 -39.46
N PRO A 43 1.11 1.32 -40.24
CA PRO A 43 -0.28 0.91 -40.41
C PRO A 43 -0.82 0.27 -39.12
N CYS A 44 -2.09 0.51 -38.81
CA CYS A 44 -2.83 -0.28 -37.85
C CYS A 44 -3.45 -1.47 -38.60
N LEU A 45 -3.12 -2.68 -38.17
CA LEU A 45 -3.62 -3.91 -38.82
C LEU A 45 -5.00 -4.35 -38.29
N HIS A 46 -5.49 -3.70 -37.23
CA HIS A 46 -6.79 -3.96 -36.65
C HIS A 46 -7.64 -2.69 -36.60
N PRO A 47 -8.96 -2.76 -36.78
CA PRO A 47 -9.82 -1.60 -36.59
C PRO A 47 -9.74 -1.16 -35.12
N ILE A 48 -9.42 0.12 -34.87
CA ILE A 48 -9.36 0.68 -33.54
C ILE A 48 -10.79 0.88 -33.04
N PRO A 49 -11.21 0.23 -31.93
CA PRO A 49 -12.55 0.41 -31.41
C PRO A 49 -12.74 1.82 -30.84
N LEU A 50 -13.94 2.38 -30.97
CA LEU A 50 -14.25 3.69 -30.39
C LEU A 50 -14.19 3.65 -28.85
N THR A 51 -14.55 2.51 -28.26
CA THR A 51 -14.52 2.27 -26.81
C THR A 51 -14.44 0.78 -26.51
N LEU A 52 -13.93 0.42 -25.34
CA LEU A 52 -13.99 -0.92 -24.77
C LEU A 52 -14.93 -0.87 -23.55
N SER A 53 -16.16 -1.35 -23.72
CA SER A 53 -17.20 -1.31 -22.67
C SER A 53 -17.02 -2.40 -21.62
N CYS A 54 -16.57 -3.60 -22.03
CA CYS A 54 -16.39 -4.74 -21.13
C CYS A 54 -15.10 -4.59 -20.31
N GLU A 55 -15.21 -4.73 -18.98
CA GLU A 55 -14.09 -4.65 -18.04
C GLU A 55 -13.04 -5.73 -18.32
N GLN A 56 -13.48 -6.96 -18.54
CA GLN A 56 -12.59 -8.07 -18.85
C GLN A 56 -11.78 -7.79 -20.11
N THR A 57 -12.40 -7.26 -21.16
CA THR A 57 -11.73 -6.87 -22.41
C THR A 57 -10.73 -5.74 -22.16
N ARG A 58 -11.07 -4.75 -21.31
CA ARG A 58 -10.15 -3.67 -20.94
C ARG A 58 -8.92 -4.17 -20.18
N SER A 59 -9.11 -5.14 -19.30
CA SER A 59 -8.01 -5.74 -18.51
C SER A 59 -7.12 -6.61 -19.40
N HIS A 60 -7.67 -7.48 -20.23
CA HIS A 60 -6.89 -8.34 -21.14
C HIS A 60 -6.21 -7.55 -22.28
N ASN A 61 -6.86 -6.49 -22.77
CA ASN A 61 -6.34 -5.67 -23.86
C ASN A 61 -5.88 -4.29 -23.37
N ARG A 62 -4.99 -4.28 -22.36
CA ARG A 62 -4.55 -3.05 -21.70
C ARG A 62 -3.95 -2.03 -22.68
N THR A 63 -3.21 -2.49 -23.68
CA THR A 63 -2.63 -1.62 -24.73
C THR A 63 -3.72 -0.86 -25.49
N VAL A 64 -4.76 -1.56 -25.93
CA VAL A 64 -5.89 -0.94 -26.66
C VAL A 64 -6.70 -0.06 -25.70
N ASN A 65 -6.91 -0.50 -24.47
CA ASN A 65 -7.58 0.32 -23.45
C ASN A 65 -6.86 1.67 -23.25
N LEU A 66 -5.55 1.65 -23.10
CA LEU A 66 -4.74 2.88 -22.98
C LEU A 66 -4.75 3.71 -24.27
N LEU A 67 -4.84 3.08 -25.43
CA LEU A 67 -4.91 3.77 -26.72
C LEU A 67 -6.21 4.56 -26.87
N VAL A 68 -7.35 3.96 -26.54
CA VAL A 68 -8.67 4.54 -26.80
C VAL A 68 -9.24 5.37 -25.65
N HIS A 69 -8.90 5.07 -24.38
CA HIS A 69 -9.41 5.79 -23.22
C HIS A 69 -8.39 6.77 -22.65
N SER A 70 -8.62 8.07 -22.81
CA SER A 70 -7.75 9.10 -22.21
C SER A 70 -7.75 9.04 -20.68
N ALA A 71 -8.90 8.75 -20.05
CA ALA A 71 -9.03 8.62 -18.60
C ALA A 71 -8.09 7.55 -18.03
N ALA A 72 -7.91 6.41 -18.71
CA ALA A 72 -6.96 5.38 -18.28
C ALA A 72 -5.50 5.88 -18.32
N ARG A 73 -5.15 6.71 -19.32
CA ARG A 73 -3.82 7.36 -19.38
C ARG A 73 -3.66 8.42 -18.29
N ASP A 74 -4.73 9.13 -17.93
CA ASP A 74 -4.69 10.19 -16.91
C ASP A 74 -4.47 9.60 -15.51
N ILE A 75 -4.98 8.41 -15.23
CA ILE A 75 -4.65 7.66 -14.00
C ILE A 75 -3.14 7.37 -13.91
N LEU A 76 -2.52 6.90 -15.00
CA LEU A 76 -1.07 6.64 -15.01
C LEU A 76 -0.24 7.94 -14.88
N ARG A 77 -0.72 9.06 -15.44
CA ARG A 77 -0.09 10.38 -15.23
C ARG A 77 -0.23 10.83 -13.78
N ALA A 78 -1.38 10.59 -13.16
CA ALA A 78 -1.59 10.86 -11.74
C ALA A 78 -0.63 10.04 -10.86
N ARG A 79 -0.45 8.74 -11.18
CA ARG A 79 0.53 7.88 -10.52
C ARG A 79 1.95 8.45 -10.62
N ALA A 80 2.38 8.82 -11.83
CA ALA A 80 3.70 9.42 -12.03
C ALA A 80 3.88 10.72 -11.23
N PHE A 81 2.84 11.54 -11.15
CA PHE A 81 2.86 12.75 -10.32
C PHE A 81 3.04 12.42 -8.83
N VAL A 82 2.28 11.46 -8.29
CA VAL A 82 2.39 11.02 -6.89
C VAL A 82 3.81 10.56 -6.57
N LEU A 83 4.39 9.70 -7.39
CA LEU A 83 5.76 9.19 -7.19
C LEU A 83 6.81 10.32 -7.22
N THR A 84 6.66 11.28 -8.14
CA THR A 84 7.56 12.44 -8.21
C THR A 84 7.41 13.34 -6.98
N TYR A 85 6.18 13.55 -6.52
CA TYR A 85 5.94 14.35 -5.31
C TYR A 85 6.58 13.72 -4.08
N LEU A 86 6.39 12.43 -3.85
CA LEU A 86 6.97 11.70 -2.72
C LEU A 86 8.50 11.82 -2.71
N ARG A 87 9.16 11.57 -3.85
CA ARG A 87 10.62 11.74 -3.96
C ARG A 87 11.07 13.15 -3.63
N THR A 88 10.38 14.15 -4.18
CA THR A 88 10.70 15.56 -3.90
C THR A 88 10.50 15.89 -2.42
N PHE A 89 9.43 15.40 -1.81
CA PHE A 89 9.10 15.64 -0.41
C PHE A 89 10.17 15.08 0.54
N PHE A 90 10.57 13.81 0.32
CA PHE A 90 11.57 13.15 1.17
C PHE A 90 12.98 13.70 0.93
N SER A 91 13.37 13.89 -0.33
CA SER A 91 14.71 14.45 -0.64
C SER A 91 14.90 15.87 -0.09
N ALA A 92 13.83 16.68 -0.06
CA ALA A 92 13.88 18.03 0.54
C ALA A 92 14.00 18.01 2.08
N ARG A 93 13.91 16.83 2.71
CA ARG A 93 14.05 16.61 4.17
C ARG A 93 15.22 15.72 4.52
N ASP A 94 16.20 15.65 3.63
CA ASP A 94 17.45 14.88 3.79
C ASP A 94 17.25 13.37 3.96
N PHE A 95 16.16 12.81 3.42
CA PHE A 95 16.01 11.37 3.32
C PHE A 95 16.79 10.84 2.11
N LEU A 96 17.59 9.80 2.33
CA LEU A 96 18.29 9.08 1.28
C LEU A 96 17.37 8.04 0.63
N GLU A 97 17.14 8.15 -0.69
CA GLU A 97 16.47 7.08 -1.44
C GLU A 97 17.42 5.91 -1.64
N VAL A 98 16.99 4.72 -1.24
CA VAL A 98 17.78 3.49 -1.32
C VAL A 98 17.01 2.40 -2.05
N GLN A 99 17.71 1.34 -2.43
CA GLN A 99 17.13 0.11 -2.97
C GLN A 99 17.65 -1.07 -2.16
N THR A 100 16.73 -1.82 -1.57
CA THR A 100 17.05 -3.00 -0.78
C THR A 100 16.82 -4.28 -1.58
N PRO A 101 17.38 -5.43 -1.18
CA PRO A 101 17.21 -6.68 -1.91
C PRO A 101 15.74 -7.08 -2.09
N ILE A 102 15.41 -7.55 -3.31
CA ILE A 102 14.10 -8.15 -3.61
C ILE A 102 14.10 -9.64 -3.25
N LEU A 103 15.25 -10.29 -3.41
CA LEU A 103 15.44 -11.71 -3.13
C LEU A 103 16.27 -11.88 -1.87
N SER A 104 15.84 -12.76 -0.97
CA SER A 104 16.53 -13.12 0.25
C SER A 104 16.25 -14.59 0.60
N ASP A 105 16.98 -15.11 1.56
CA ASP A 105 16.74 -16.45 2.14
C ASP A 105 15.49 -16.47 3.03
N LEU A 106 15.08 -15.32 3.54
CA LEU A 106 13.88 -15.16 4.38
C LEU A 106 13.22 -13.81 4.10
N ALA A 107 11.93 -13.83 3.77
CA ALA A 107 11.11 -12.63 3.67
C ALA A 107 10.51 -12.29 5.05
N GLY A 108 10.60 -11.02 5.44
CA GLY A 108 10.09 -10.52 6.72
C GLY A 108 9.60 -9.08 6.62
N GLY A 109 9.19 -8.49 7.76
CA GLY A 109 8.72 -7.10 7.83
C GLY A 109 7.22 -6.91 7.57
N ALA A 110 6.47 -7.99 7.32
CA ALA A 110 5.01 -7.95 7.19
C ALA A 110 4.40 -9.31 7.56
N ALA A 111 3.11 -9.34 7.86
CA ALA A 111 2.34 -10.58 7.98
C ALA A 111 1.77 -10.93 6.60
N ALA A 112 2.49 -11.73 5.82
CA ALA A 112 2.11 -12.13 4.47
C ALA A 112 2.85 -13.39 4.03
N ARG A 113 2.26 -14.13 3.07
CA ARG A 113 2.92 -15.29 2.47
C ARG A 113 3.85 -14.83 1.34
N PRO A 114 5.16 -15.20 1.34
CA PRO A 114 6.09 -14.86 0.27
C PRO A 114 5.86 -15.71 -0.99
N PHE A 115 6.32 -15.19 -2.14
CA PHE A 115 6.61 -16.01 -3.30
C PHE A 115 7.98 -16.63 -3.14
N VAL A 116 8.12 -17.88 -3.57
CA VAL A 116 9.34 -18.67 -3.47
C VAL A 116 9.92 -18.89 -4.86
N THR A 117 11.24 -18.78 -4.98
CA THR A 117 11.98 -19.05 -6.22
C THR A 117 13.28 -19.79 -5.92
N HIS A 118 14.04 -20.11 -6.96
CA HIS A 118 15.30 -20.83 -6.84
C HIS A 118 16.43 -20.12 -7.58
N ALA A 119 17.61 -20.06 -6.94
CA ALA A 119 18.83 -19.56 -7.57
C ALA A 119 19.76 -20.74 -7.89
N THR A 120 20.06 -20.95 -9.17
CA THR A 120 20.92 -22.02 -9.63
C THR A 120 22.40 -21.81 -9.30
N VAL A 121 22.82 -20.54 -9.13
CA VAL A 121 24.24 -20.16 -8.88
C VAL A 121 24.67 -20.29 -7.43
N LEU A 122 23.75 -20.37 -6.47
CA LEU A 122 24.05 -20.41 -5.03
C LEU A 122 24.07 -21.81 -4.45
N GLY A 123 23.79 -22.84 -5.24
CA GLY A 123 23.78 -24.23 -4.80
C GLY A 123 25.18 -24.80 -4.59
N ALA A 124 25.32 -25.68 -3.58
CA ALA A 124 26.57 -26.34 -3.25
C ALA A 124 26.96 -27.48 -4.23
N GLY A 125 26.20 -27.69 -5.30
CA GLY A 125 26.42 -28.71 -6.32
C GLY A 125 25.53 -28.51 -7.54
N PRO A 126 25.74 -29.25 -8.64
CA PRO A 126 25.03 -29.07 -9.91
C PRO A 126 23.52 -29.27 -9.82
N ASP A 127 23.03 -29.98 -8.81
CA ASP A 127 21.62 -30.27 -8.56
C ASP A 127 21.08 -29.53 -7.31
N SER A 128 21.88 -28.69 -6.66
CA SER A 128 21.52 -27.96 -5.45
C SER A 128 20.94 -26.60 -5.81
N LEU A 129 19.65 -26.41 -5.62
CA LEU A 129 18.94 -25.15 -5.79
C LEU A 129 18.82 -24.46 -4.43
N SER A 130 19.34 -23.24 -4.32
CA SER A 130 19.07 -22.40 -3.14
C SER A 130 17.69 -21.80 -3.23
N LEU A 131 16.87 -22.08 -2.21
CA LEU A 131 15.55 -21.49 -2.06
C LEU A 131 15.71 -20.02 -1.71
N LEU A 132 14.98 -19.17 -2.42
CA LEU A 132 14.91 -17.74 -2.15
C LEU A 132 13.44 -17.30 -2.08
N GLU A 133 13.18 -16.29 -1.27
CA GLU A 133 11.88 -15.66 -1.14
C GLU A 133 11.91 -14.23 -1.72
N LEU A 134 10.80 -13.83 -2.38
CA LEU A 134 10.62 -12.45 -2.76
C LEU A 134 10.14 -11.65 -1.56
N ARG A 135 10.70 -10.45 -1.36
CA ARG A 135 10.37 -9.58 -0.23
C ARG A 135 8.87 -9.28 -0.16
N ILE A 136 8.33 -9.33 1.04
CA ILE A 136 6.95 -8.93 1.38
C ILE A 136 6.89 -7.49 1.91
N ALA A 137 8.03 -6.93 2.34
CA ALA A 137 8.27 -5.55 2.74
C ALA A 137 9.78 -5.25 2.71
N PRO A 138 10.22 -4.01 2.52
CA PRO A 138 11.63 -3.60 2.66
C PRO A 138 12.04 -3.31 4.12
N GLU A 139 11.12 -3.35 5.08
CA GLU A 139 11.22 -2.89 6.47
C GLU A 139 12.51 -3.32 7.17
N LEU A 140 12.80 -4.64 7.26
CA LEU A 140 13.94 -5.14 8.01
C LEU A 140 15.28 -4.72 7.40
N TRP A 141 15.32 -4.53 6.07
CA TRP A 141 16.50 -4.02 5.39
C TRP A 141 16.71 -2.53 5.65
N LEU A 142 15.65 -1.73 5.64
CA LEU A 142 15.72 -0.29 5.91
C LEU A 142 16.14 -0.02 7.37
N LYS A 143 15.66 -0.82 8.33
CA LYS A 143 16.12 -0.76 9.72
C LYS A 143 17.61 -1.10 9.89
N ARG A 144 18.14 -2.07 9.11
CA ARG A 144 19.58 -2.36 9.09
C ARG A 144 20.40 -1.18 8.61
N LEU A 145 19.88 -0.34 7.69
CA LEU A 145 20.55 0.91 7.29
C LEU A 145 20.56 1.94 8.42
N ILE A 146 19.49 2.03 9.21
CA ILE A 146 19.48 2.89 10.40
C ILE A 146 20.53 2.41 11.42
N ILE A 147 20.62 1.09 11.67
CA ILE A 147 21.69 0.51 12.52
C ILE A 147 23.08 0.85 11.96
N SER A 148 23.21 0.93 10.63
CA SER A 148 24.49 1.27 9.96
C SER A 148 24.84 2.75 10.01
N GLY A 149 24.05 3.59 10.71
CA GLY A 149 24.34 5.01 10.94
C GLY A 149 23.71 5.97 9.94
N PHE A 150 22.74 5.53 9.12
CA PHE A 150 21.94 6.44 8.32
C PHE A 150 20.78 6.99 9.15
N ASP A 151 20.66 8.32 9.25
CA ASP A 151 19.61 8.96 10.06
C ASP A 151 18.22 8.86 9.42
N ARG A 152 18.13 8.92 8.07
CA ARG A 152 16.89 8.98 7.32
C ARG A 152 17.02 8.25 5.98
N VAL A 153 16.24 7.22 5.80
CA VAL A 153 16.23 6.45 4.55
C VAL A 153 14.79 6.23 4.08
N PHE A 154 14.59 6.15 2.77
CA PHE A 154 13.30 5.74 2.21
C PHE A 154 13.51 4.88 0.96
N GLU A 155 12.52 4.06 0.66
CA GLU A 155 12.46 3.29 -0.57
C GLU A 155 11.07 3.37 -1.18
N ILE A 156 11.00 3.56 -2.50
CA ILE A 156 9.79 3.34 -3.29
C ILE A 156 10.05 2.13 -4.16
N GLY A 157 9.40 1.01 -3.84
CA GLY A 157 9.68 -0.26 -4.49
C GLY A 157 8.51 -1.22 -4.53
N GLN A 158 8.67 -2.27 -5.32
CA GLN A 158 7.69 -3.35 -5.42
C GLN A 158 7.87 -4.33 -4.28
N VAL A 159 6.75 -4.83 -3.77
CA VAL A 159 6.66 -5.90 -2.80
C VAL A 159 5.70 -6.99 -3.32
N PHE A 160 5.86 -8.20 -2.83
CA PHE A 160 5.25 -9.40 -3.40
C PHE A 160 4.59 -10.20 -2.28
N ARG A 161 3.25 -10.31 -2.30
CA ARG A 161 2.49 -11.08 -1.32
C ARG A 161 1.65 -12.12 -2.03
N ASN A 162 1.89 -13.39 -1.75
CA ASN A 162 1.20 -14.52 -2.36
C ASN A 162 -0.17 -14.75 -1.69
N GLU A 163 -1.05 -13.79 -1.88
CA GLU A 163 -2.37 -13.71 -1.26
C GLU A 163 -3.48 -13.65 -2.30
N GLY A 164 -4.72 -13.54 -1.83
CA GLY A 164 -5.90 -13.45 -2.70
C GLY A 164 -5.91 -12.19 -3.57
N ILE A 165 -6.50 -12.30 -4.76
CA ILE A 165 -6.62 -11.20 -5.72
C ILE A 165 -8.06 -10.73 -5.72
N ASP A 166 -8.26 -9.45 -5.37
CA ASP A 166 -9.56 -8.78 -5.42
C ASP A 166 -9.47 -7.40 -6.10
N ALA A 167 -10.45 -6.53 -5.87
CA ALA A 167 -10.45 -5.19 -6.45
C ALA A 167 -9.31 -4.31 -5.91
N THR A 168 -8.85 -4.55 -4.69
CA THR A 168 -7.89 -3.72 -3.94
C THR A 168 -6.56 -4.40 -3.68
N HIS A 169 -6.45 -5.69 -3.97
CA HIS A 169 -5.26 -6.52 -3.75
C HIS A 169 -4.74 -7.13 -5.05
N ASN A 170 -3.43 -6.99 -5.26
CA ASN A 170 -2.68 -7.65 -6.32
C ASN A 170 -1.41 -8.24 -5.70
N PRO A 171 -0.98 -9.44 -6.10
CA PRO A 171 0.21 -10.08 -5.51
C PRO A 171 1.51 -9.27 -5.63
N GLU A 172 1.58 -8.39 -6.62
CA GLU A 172 2.66 -7.43 -6.84
C GLU A 172 2.10 -6.03 -6.75
N PHE A 173 2.64 -5.21 -5.86
CA PHE A 173 2.21 -3.82 -5.67
C PHE A 173 3.38 -2.95 -5.21
N THR A 174 3.18 -1.63 -5.19
CA THR A 174 4.23 -0.67 -4.86
C THR A 174 3.97 -0.06 -3.48
N THR A 175 4.98 -0.09 -2.62
CA THR A 175 5.00 0.66 -1.36
C THR A 175 6.00 1.81 -1.41
N CYS A 176 5.78 2.80 -0.56
CA CYS A 176 6.81 3.75 -0.15
C CYS A 176 6.97 3.60 1.35
N GLU A 177 8.17 3.29 1.79
CA GLU A 177 8.51 3.18 3.21
C GLU A 177 9.67 4.08 3.57
N PHE A 178 9.61 4.71 4.74
CA PHE A 178 10.74 5.44 5.29
C PHE A 178 10.99 5.09 6.75
N TYR A 179 12.25 5.25 7.17
CA TYR A 179 12.70 5.08 8.55
C TYR A 179 13.55 6.28 8.93
N GLN A 180 13.30 6.80 10.14
CA GLN A 180 13.99 7.95 10.67
C GLN A 180 14.43 7.69 12.10
N ALA A 181 15.74 7.81 12.36
CA ALA A 181 16.30 7.74 13.71
C ALA A 181 15.75 8.88 14.58
N PHE A 182 15.47 8.57 15.84
CA PHE A 182 14.98 9.48 16.87
C PHE A 182 13.63 10.15 16.57
N ALA A 183 12.86 9.63 15.63
CA ALA A 183 11.49 10.10 15.39
C ALA A 183 10.50 9.42 16.36
N SER A 184 9.68 10.24 16.99
CA SER A 184 8.54 9.80 17.81
C SER A 184 7.29 9.55 16.97
N LEU A 185 6.25 8.95 17.58
CA LEU A 185 4.96 8.75 16.93
C LEU A 185 4.32 10.09 16.50
N ASP A 186 4.47 11.13 17.31
CA ASP A 186 3.95 12.47 17.00
C ASP A 186 4.69 13.12 15.82
N ASP A 187 6.00 12.88 15.70
CA ASP A 187 6.77 13.31 14.52
C ASP A 187 6.27 12.61 13.25
N LEU A 188 6.00 11.29 13.32
CA LEU A 188 5.45 10.53 12.20
C LEU A 188 4.05 11.01 11.80
N ILE A 189 3.19 11.30 12.78
CA ILE A 189 1.86 11.88 12.52
C ILE A 189 1.98 13.23 11.83
N SER A 190 2.81 14.12 12.37
CA SER A 190 3.02 15.47 11.82
C SER A 190 3.54 15.42 10.38
N LEU A 191 4.51 14.53 10.11
CA LEU A 191 5.06 14.34 8.77
C LEU A 191 4.02 13.76 7.80
N THR A 192 3.18 12.84 8.27
CA THR A 192 2.09 12.25 7.48
C THR A 192 1.04 13.29 7.10
N GLU A 193 0.65 14.13 8.06
CA GLU A 193 -0.30 15.22 7.85
C GLU A 193 0.24 16.22 6.83
N GLU A 194 1.50 16.63 6.96
CA GLU A 194 2.17 17.54 6.04
C GLU A 194 2.29 16.94 4.62
N LEU A 195 2.73 15.68 4.53
CA LEU A 195 2.89 14.96 3.27
C LEU A 195 1.58 14.87 2.50
N LEU A 196 0.52 14.36 3.13
CA LEU A 196 -0.73 14.09 2.44
C LEU A 196 -1.52 15.38 2.13
N SER A 197 -1.53 16.35 3.05
CA SER A 197 -2.14 17.65 2.80
C SER A 197 -1.45 18.37 1.64
N GLY A 198 -0.13 18.39 1.63
CA GLY A 198 0.67 19.00 0.57
C GLY A 198 0.54 18.28 -0.77
N LEU A 199 0.56 16.95 -0.77
CA LEU A 199 0.35 16.13 -1.96
C LEU A 199 -1.00 16.43 -2.62
N VAL A 200 -2.09 16.36 -1.85
CA VAL A 200 -3.44 16.58 -2.38
C VAL A 200 -3.60 18.01 -2.90
N LYS A 201 -3.14 19.02 -2.15
CA LYS A 201 -3.15 20.41 -2.60
C LYS A 201 -2.44 20.59 -3.94
N SER A 202 -1.22 20.07 -4.06
CA SER A 202 -0.42 20.16 -5.29
C SER A 202 -1.04 19.35 -6.44
N ALA A 203 -1.63 18.18 -6.14
CA ALA A 203 -2.26 17.32 -7.13
C ALA A 203 -3.55 17.93 -7.71
N VAL A 204 -4.38 18.53 -6.86
CA VAL A 204 -5.62 19.23 -7.29
C VAL A 204 -5.31 20.39 -8.24
N GLU A 205 -4.18 21.06 -8.06
CA GLU A 205 -3.75 22.15 -8.96
C GLU A 205 -3.24 21.64 -10.31
N LYS A 206 -2.53 20.50 -10.34
CA LYS A 206 -1.76 20.06 -11.51
C LYS A 206 -2.37 18.87 -12.27
N VAL A 207 -3.24 18.08 -11.62
CA VAL A 207 -3.77 16.82 -12.17
C VAL A 207 -5.30 16.86 -12.23
N PRO A 208 -5.90 17.14 -13.41
CA PRO A 208 -7.36 17.30 -13.54
C PRO A 208 -8.18 16.09 -13.04
N ALA A 209 -7.70 14.87 -13.27
CA ALA A 209 -8.38 13.64 -12.83
C ALA A 209 -8.50 13.60 -11.29
N ILE A 210 -7.45 13.97 -10.57
CA ILE A 210 -7.44 14.03 -9.10
C ILE A 210 -8.38 15.14 -8.62
N LYS A 211 -8.30 16.32 -9.22
CA LYS A 211 -9.19 17.45 -8.90
C LYS A 211 -10.65 17.04 -8.99
N THR A 212 -11.05 16.41 -10.08
CA THR A 212 -12.44 16.01 -10.31
C THR A 212 -12.89 15.01 -9.24
N ASN A 213 -12.10 14.00 -8.92
CA ASN A 213 -12.46 12.97 -7.94
C ASN A 213 -12.52 13.53 -6.52
N ILE A 214 -11.51 14.28 -6.07
CA ILE A 214 -11.47 14.84 -4.70
C ILE A 214 -12.68 15.74 -4.44
N TYR A 215 -13.04 16.59 -5.40
CA TYR A 215 -14.23 17.44 -5.24
C TYR A 215 -15.54 16.64 -5.29
N ALA A 216 -15.66 15.65 -6.16
CA ALA A 216 -16.87 14.82 -6.25
C ALA A 216 -17.12 14.01 -4.96
N LYS A 217 -16.05 13.52 -4.32
CA LYS A 217 -16.14 12.79 -3.05
C LYS A 217 -16.27 13.69 -1.82
N GLY A 218 -15.93 14.96 -1.95
CA GLY A 218 -15.95 15.95 -0.85
C GLY A 218 -14.87 15.69 0.20
N PHE A 219 -13.75 15.05 -0.16
CA PHE A 219 -12.65 14.79 0.74
C PHE A 219 -11.92 16.07 1.13
N LYS A 220 -11.56 16.17 2.41
CA LYS A 220 -10.78 17.26 3.00
C LYS A 220 -9.51 16.70 3.60
N PHE A 221 -8.37 17.18 3.15
CA PHE A 221 -7.04 16.77 3.61
C PHE A 221 -6.34 17.87 4.40
N ASP A 222 -7.11 18.73 5.06
CA ASP A 222 -6.55 19.78 5.91
C ASP A 222 -6.18 19.19 7.28
N ALA A 223 -4.93 19.41 7.71
CA ALA A 223 -4.46 19.02 9.03
C ALA A 223 -5.05 19.98 10.13
N PRO A 224 -5.21 19.52 11.37
CA PRO A 224 -4.92 18.17 11.84
C PRO A 224 -5.99 17.14 11.43
N PHE A 225 -5.56 15.89 11.20
CA PHE A 225 -6.47 14.80 10.89
C PHE A 225 -7.20 14.30 12.14
N LEU A 226 -8.38 13.70 11.94
CA LEU A 226 -9.16 13.12 13.04
C LEU A 226 -8.39 11.97 13.69
N ARG A 227 -8.26 11.99 15.02
CA ARG A 227 -7.63 10.91 15.81
C ARG A 227 -8.69 10.08 16.50
N VAL A 228 -8.59 8.76 16.39
CA VAL A 228 -9.47 7.77 16.99
C VAL A 228 -8.61 6.79 17.77
N ASP A 229 -8.98 6.53 19.02
CA ASP A 229 -8.32 5.55 19.88
C ASP A 229 -8.96 4.18 19.68
N PHE A 230 -8.15 3.16 19.41
CA PHE A 230 -8.63 1.81 19.12
C PHE A 230 -9.43 1.23 20.28
N ILE A 231 -8.84 1.20 21.47
CA ILE A 231 -9.42 0.49 22.62
C ILE A 231 -10.64 1.23 23.16
N SER A 232 -10.49 2.52 23.45
CA SER A 232 -11.60 3.30 24.04
C SER A 232 -12.79 3.40 23.09
N THR A 233 -12.54 3.60 21.78
CA THR A 233 -13.63 3.66 20.80
C THR A 233 -14.33 2.30 20.65
N LEU A 234 -13.57 1.20 20.68
CA LEU A 234 -14.16 -0.15 20.65
C LEU A 234 -15.01 -0.40 21.89
N GLU A 235 -14.51 -0.04 23.07
CA GLU A 235 -15.26 -0.15 24.34
C GLU A 235 -16.54 0.70 24.35
N GLU A 236 -16.47 1.92 23.83
CA GLU A 236 -17.63 2.82 23.67
C GLU A 236 -18.67 2.23 22.70
N CYS A 237 -18.26 1.76 21.53
CA CYS A 237 -19.16 1.17 20.56
C CYS A 237 -19.85 -0.11 21.09
N MET A 238 -19.16 -0.91 21.89
CA MET A 238 -19.68 -2.14 22.47
C MET A 238 -20.43 -1.92 23.79
N GLY A 239 -20.29 -0.76 24.42
CA GLY A 239 -20.87 -0.46 25.72
C GLY A 239 -20.30 -1.31 26.86
N MET A 240 -19.04 -1.78 26.73
CA MET A 240 -18.35 -2.60 27.72
C MET A 240 -16.86 -2.27 27.79
N THR A 241 -16.23 -2.59 28.92
CA THR A 241 -14.78 -2.46 29.08
C THR A 241 -14.13 -3.84 28.95
N PHE A 242 -13.05 -3.91 28.18
CA PHE A 242 -12.27 -5.15 28.07
C PHE A 242 -11.51 -5.43 29.35
N PRO A 243 -11.51 -6.69 29.84
CA PRO A 243 -10.62 -7.08 30.88
C PRO A 243 -9.15 -6.94 30.48
N ASP A 244 -8.30 -6.46 31.40
CA ASP A 244 -6.88 -6.22 31.11
C ASP A 244 -6.16 -7.47 30.57
N PHE A 245 -6.56 -8.68 31.03
CA PHE A 245 -5.95 -9.92 30.52
C PHE A 245 -6.20 -10.20 29.04
N VAL A 246 -7.25 -9.65 28.45
CA VAL A 246 -7.53 -9.76 27.01
C VAL A 246 -6.60 -8.87 26.21
N LEU A 247 -6.38 -7.64 26.72
CA LEU A 247 -5.55 -6.63 26.06
C LEU A 247 -4.06 -6.80 26.39
N ASN A 248 -3.74 -7.43 27.53
CA ASN A 248 -2.37 -7.72 27.98
C ASN A 248 -1.85 -9.06 27.43
N SER A 249 -2.62 -9.72 26.59
CA SER A 249 -2.24 -11.00 26.01
C SER A 249 -1.13 -10.80 24.96
N SER A 250 0.08 -10.49 25.48
CA SER A 250 1.32 -10.73 24.74
C SER A 250 1.49 -12.24 24.44
N GLU A 251 0.63 -13.06 24.99
CA GLU A 251 0.48 -14.49 24.74
C GLU A 251 -0.95 -14.73 24.27
N ASP A 252 -1.11 -15.58 23.27
CA ASP A 252 -2.40 -16.07 22.80
C ASP A 252 -3.05 -16.93 23.90
N SER A 253 -3.41 -16.26 25.02
CA SER A 253 -3.87 -16.93 26.23
C SER A 253 -5.23 -17.58 25.98
N GLU A 254 -5.40 -18.79 26.46
CA GLU A 254 -6.66 -19.54 26.32
C GLU A 254 -7.83 -18.81 26.99
N ASP A 255 -7.58 -18.11 28.10
CA ASP A 255 -8.62 -17.32 28.80
C ASP A 255 -9.08 -16.12 27.90
N ALA A 256 -8.15 -15.41 27.25
CA ALA A 256 -8.49 -14.34 26.34
C ALA A 256 -9.24 -14.87 25.12
N LYS A 257 -8.81 -15.99 24.54
CA LYS A 257 -9.52 -16.66 23.44
C LYS A 257 -10.94 -17.04 23.83
N GLN A 258 -11.13 -17.66 24.99
CA GLN A 258 -12.46 -18.06 25.43
C GLN A 258 -13.37 -16.86 25.72
N PHE A 259 -12.83 -15.79 26.30
CA PHE A 259 -13.57 -14.55 26.49
C PHE A 259 -14.05 -14.00 25.15
N LEU A 260 -13.14 -13.83 24.19
CA LEU A 260 -13.46 -13.30 22.87
C LEU A 260 -14.43 -14.22 22.11
N LYS A 261 -14.25 -15.53 22.13
CA LYS A 261 -15.20 -16.48 21.50
C LYS A 261 -16.63 -16.34 22.08
N ARG A 262 -16.77 -16.15 23.39
CA ARG A 262 -18.09 -15.90 24.00
C ARG A 262 -18.66 -14.57 23.54
N LEU A 263 -17.83 -13.54 23.47
CA LEU A 263 -18.22 -12.22 22.98
C LEU A 263 -18.73 -12.29 21.55
N PHE A 264 -17.99 -12.96 20.66
CA PHE A 264 -18.39 -13.17 19.25
C PHE A 264 -19.71 -13.91 19.15
N ALA A 265 -19.95 -14.91 20.01
CA ALA A 265 -21.22 -15.64 20.05
C ALA A 265 -22.39 -14.76 20.49
N VAL A 266 -22.19 -13.86 21.47
CA VAL A 266 -23.22 -12.92 21.93
C VAL A 266 -23.54 -11.88 20.85
N GLU A 267 -22.51 -11.34 20.21
CA GLU A 267 -22.64 -10.32 19.15
C GLU A 267 -23.08 -10.90 17.80
N GLY A 268 -23.13 -12.23 17.65
CA GLY A 268 -23.47 -12.89 16.37
C GLY A 268 -22.44 -12.68 15.27
N ILE A 269 -21.18 -12.35 15.62
CA ILE A 269 -20.09 -12.13 14.68
C ILE A 269 -19.40 -13.47 14.40
N PRO A 270 -19.12 -13.83 13.12
CA PRO A 270 -18.40 -15.06 12.81
C PRO A 270 -16.93 -14.95 13.27
N ILE A 271 -16.45 -15.97 13.99
CA ILE A 271 -15.05 -16.04 14.44
C ILE A 271 -14.14 -16.18 13.21
N PRO A 272 -13.06 -15.40 13.13
CA PRO A 272 -12.09 -15.53 12.05
C PRO A 272 -11.38 -16.88 12.10
N ASN A 273 -10.85 -17.34 10.98
CA ASN A 273 -10.04 -18.54 10.90
C ASN A 273 -8.62 -18.18 10.37
N PRO A 274 -7.57 -18.39 11.19
CA PRO A 274 -7.55 -18.91 12.56
C PRO A 274 -8.15 -17.94 13.59
N GLY A 275 -8.68 -18.48 14.70
CA GLY A 275 -9.29 -17.73 15.79
C GLY A 275 -8.27 -17.32 16.86
N THR A 276 -7.20 -16.61 16.47
CA THR A 276 -6.22 -16.04 17.40
C THR A 276 -6.78 -14.78 18.08
N VAL A 277 -6.22 -14.40 19.22
CA VAL A 277 -6.62 -13.17 19.94
C VAL A 277 -6.45 -11.96 19.02
N ALA A 278 -5.32 -11.88 18.33
CA ALA A 278 -5.04 -10.78 17.39
C ALA A 278 -6.12 -10.67 16.30
N ARG A 279 -6.42 -11.76 15.58
CA ARG A 279 -7.42 -11.76 14.51
C ARG A 279 -8.84 -11.48 15.00
N MET A 280 -9.16 -11.90 16.22
CA MET A 280 -10.46 -11.58 16.82
C MET A 280 -10.56 -10.10 17.20
N LEU A 281 -9.52 -9.49 17.80
CA LEU A 281 -9.51 -8.06 18.10
C LEU A 281 -9.56 -7.21 16.83
N ASP A 282 -8.79 -7.58 15.81
CA ASP A 282 -8.81 -6.94 14.50
C ASP A 282 -10.22 -7.01 13.86
N LYS A 283 -10.86 -8.17 13.92
CA LYS A 283 -12.23 -8.36 13.42
C LYS A 283 -13.27 -7.52 14.16
N LEU A 284 -13.11 -7.31 15.48
CA LEU A 284 -13.97 -6.41 16.25
C LEU A 284 -13.74 -4.94 15.83
N CYS A 285 -12.48 -4.56 15.57
CA CYS A 285 -12.18 -3.24 15.03
C CYS A 285 -12.87 -3.00 13.70
N ASP A 286 -12.74 -3.92 12.75
CA ASP A 286 -13.43 -3.85 11.46
C ASP A 286 -14.95 -3.68 11.61
N TYR A 287 -15.54 -4.41 12.53
CA TYR A 287 -17.00 -4.45 12.71
C TYR A 287 -17.53 -3.18 13.37
N TYR A 288 -16.88 -2.66 14.42
CA TYR A 288 -17.36 -1.55 15.22
C TYR A 288 -16.76 -0.20 14.82
N ILE A 289 -15.45 -0.15 14.54
CA ILE A 289 -14.74 1.09 14.18
C ILE A 289 -14.77 1.31 12.66
N GLY A 290 -14.79 0.24 11.86
CA GLY A 290 -14.83 0.32 10.40
C GLY A 290 -15.90 1.28 9.84
N PRO A 291 -17.16 1.29 10.31
CA PRO A 291 -18.17 2.24 9.88
C PRO A 291 -17.81 3.71 10.18
N ILE A 292 -17.12 3.98 11.29
CA ILE A 292 -16.62 5.33 11.64
C ILE A 292 -15.58 5.76 10.63
N LEU A 293 -14.60 4.88 10.35
CA LEU A 293 -13.52 5.13 9.39
C LEU A 293 -14.06 5.34 7.96
N GLY A 294 -15.12 4.59 7.58
CA GLY A 294 -15.74 4.67 6.24
C GLY A 294 -16.65 5.89 6.04
N SER A 295 -17.22 6.44 7.10
CA SER A 295 -18.13 7.59 6.99
C SER A 295 -17.40 8.94 6.97
N ALA A 296 -16.15 8.99 7.44
CA ALA A 296 -15.36 10.20 7.54
C ALA A 296 -14.98 10.74 6.15
N LYS A 297 -15.12 12.05 5.98
CA LYS A 297 -14.68 12.77 4.77
C LYS A 297 -13.31 13.43 4.92
N THR A 298 -12.64 13.14 6.02
CA THR A 298 -11.26 13.53 6.31
C THR A 298 -10.44 12.28 6.59
N PRO A 299 -9.11 12.32 6.45
CA PRO A 299 -8.27 11.23 6.94
C PRO A 299 -8.48 11.01 8.44
N VAL A 300 -8.49 9.74 8.85
CA VAL A 300 -8.65 9.32 10.25
C VAL A 300 -7.42 8.55 10.66
N ILE A 301 -6.80 8.97 11.75
CA ILE A 301 -5.67 8.31 12.40
C ILE A 301 -6.23 7.42 13.50
N LEU A 302 -6.19 6.10 13.32
CA LEU A 302 -6.48 5.11 14.33
C LEU A 302 -5.19 4.79 15.07
N MET A 303 -5.18 4.89 16.41
CA MET A 303 -3.97 4.76 17.22
C MET A 303 -4.21 3.93 18.49
N ASN A 304 -3.14 3.68 19.23
CA ASN A 304 -3.19 2.92 20.49
C ASN A 304 -3.71 1.49 20.34
N PHE A 305 -3.19 0.79 19.34
CA PHE A 305 -3.49 -0.63 19.12
C PHE A 305 -3.03 -1.49 20.30
N PRO A 306 -3.75 -2.56 20.66
CA PRO A 306 -3.23 -3.58 21.56
C PRO A 306 -1.88 -4.12 21.07
N GLU A 307 -0.94 -4.38 22.01
CA GLU A 307 0.43 -4.82 21.66
C GLU A 307 0.44 -6.07 20.77
N VAL A 308 -0.48 -6.99 20.99
CA VAL A 308 -0.58 -8.25 20.24
C VAL A 308 -0.79 -8.04 18.73
N LEU A 309 -1.35 -6.90 18.30
CA LEU A 309 -1.56 -6.56 16.89
C LEU A 309 -0.32 -5.97 16.22
N SER A 310 0.78 -5.77 16.95
CA SER A 310 1.90 -4.95 16.43
C SER A 310 3.27 -5.52 16.84
N PRO A 311 3.69 -6.65 16.28
CA PRO A 311 4.88 -7.37 16.72
C PRO A 311 6.20 -6.62 16.50
N LEU A 312 6.26 -5.74 15.53
CA LEU A 312 7.46 -4.95 15.18
C LEU A 312 7.47 -3.56 15.82
N ALA A 313 6.32 -3.13 16.36
CA ALA A 313 6.20 -1.83 17.02
C ALA A 313 6.65 -1.89 18.48
N LYS A 314 7.25 -0.78 18.94
CA LYS A 314 7.50 -0.55 20.36
C LYS A 314 6.18 -0.43 21.12
N SER A 315 6.14 -0.89 22.35
CA SER A 315 4.95 -0.82 23.19
C SER A 315 5.23 -0.11 24.50
N ALA A 316 4.19 0.52 25.02
CA ALA A 316 4.22 1.20 26.33
C ALA A 316 3.03 0.73 27.16
N LYS A 317 3.15 0.84 28.50
CA LYS A 317 2.03 0.61 29.40
C LYS A 317 0.98 1.72 29.17
N ALA A 318 -0.27 1.36 29.03
CA ALA A 318 -1.37 2.33 28.93
C ALA A 318 -1.55 3.06 30.28
N ASP A 319 -1.82 4.36 30.23
CA ASP A 319 -1.93 5.20 31.43
C ASP A 319 -3.04 4.69 32.37
N GLY A 320 -2.65 4.38 33.62
CA GLY A 320 -3.58 3.90 34.65
C GLY A 320 -4.18 2.52 34.40
N LYS A 321 -3.69 1.78 33.43
CA LYS A 321 -4.15 0.43 33.05
C LYS A 321 -3.06 -0.61 33.27
N ASP A 322 -3.44 -1.88 33.28
CA ASP A 322 -2.49 -2.99 33.42
C ASP A 322 -2.25 -3.75 32.11
N TYR A 323 -2.50 -3.10 30.97
CA TYR A 323 -2.18 -3.63 29.64
C TYR A 323 -1.22 -2.70 28.88
N ARG A 324 -0.70 -3.19 27.74
CA ARG A 324 0.24 -2.47 26.89
C ARG A 324 -0.39 -2.13 25.55
N ILE A 325 -0.06 -0.94 25.07
CA ILE A 325 -0.44 -0.45 23.76
C ILE A 325 0.80 -0.30 22.87
N ALA A 326 0.64 -0.59 21.61
CA ALA A 326 1.67 -0.32 20.61
C ALA A 326 1.74 1.18 20.29
N ARG A 327 2.94 1.69 20.17
CA ARG A 327 3.23 3.04 19.69
C ARG A 327 3.09 3.07 18.16
N ARG A 328 1.84 2.89 17.69
CA ARG A 328 1.45 2.69 16.29
C ARG A 328 0.23 3.51 15.95
N PHE A 329 0.17 3.96 14.70
CA PHE A 329 -1.07 4.42 14.10
C PHE A 329 -1.24 3.85 12.69
N GLU A 330 -2.48 3.76 12.27
CA GLU A 330 -2.87 3.57 10.88
C GLU A 330 -3.71 4.76 10.42
N LEU A 331 -3.54 5.14 9.16
CA LEU A 331 -4.34 6.22 8.57
C LEU A 331 -5.31 5.65 7.55
N TYR A 332 -6.57 5.98 7.75
CA TYR A 332 -7.69 5.57 6.91
C TYR A 332 -8.29 6.76 6.16
N VAL A 333 -8.68 6.52 4.91
CA VAL A 333 -9.50 7.44 4.11
C VAL A 333 -10.57 6.64 3.38
N ASP A 334 -11.83 7.03 3.50
CA ASP A 334 -12.97 6.31 2.90
C ASP A 334 -12.99 4.82 3.32
N GLY A 335 -12.64 4.53 4.57
CA GLY A 335 -12.56 3.17 5.14
C GLY A 335 -11.39 2.32 4.64
N LYS A 336 -10.47 2.89 3.89
CA LYS A 336 -9.30 2.19 3.35
C LYS A 336 -8.04 2.61 4.09
N GLU A 337 -7.31 1.63 4.63
CA GLU A 337 -5.99 1.84 5.18
C GLU A 337 -5.02 2.28 4.08
N LEU A 338 -4.39 3.43 4.27
CA LEU A 338 -3.36 3.98 3.39
C LEU A 338 -1.97 3.92 4.00
N VAL A 339 -1.86 4.26 5.30
CA VAL A 339 -0.58 4.38 6.01
C VAL A 339 -0.60 3.49 7.23
N ASN A 340 0.54 2.85 7.48
CA ASN A 340 0.88 2.17 8.71
C ASN A 340 2.21 2.73 9.22
N ALA A 341 2.27 3.15 10.48
CA ALA A 341 3.45 3.77 11.06
C ALA A 341 3.57 3.51 12.54
N TYR A 342 4.79 3.34 13.03
CA TYR A 342 5.04 3.09 14.45
C TYR A 342 6.45 3.47 14.89
N GLU A 343 6.61 3.67 16.20
CA GLU A 343 7.93 3.63 16.82
C GLU A 343 8.41 2.19 16.82
N GLU A 344 9.61 1.96 16.31
CA GLU A 344 10.16 0.61 16.12
C GLU A 344 10.56 -0.02 17.45
N GLU A 345 10.30 -1.34 17.60
CA GLU A 345 10.92 -2.10 18.66
C GLU A 345 12.44 -2.07 18.46
N ASN A 346 13.15 -1.55 19.43
CA ASN A 346 14.61 -1.38 19.32
C ASN A 346 15.41 -2.23 20.33
N SER A 347 14.72 -3.06 21.13
CA SER A 347 15.36 -4.05 21.99
C SER A 347 15.41 -5.41 21.28
N PRO A 348 16.59 -5.97 21.00
CA PRO A 348 16.70 -7.30 20.37
C PRO A 348 16.06 -8.39 21.24
N PHE A 349 16.09 -8.27 22.56
CA PHE A 349 15.48 -9.22 23.48
C PHE A 349 13.95 -9.21 23.42
N VAL A 350 13.36 -8.01 23.38
CA VAL A 350 11.90 -7.86 23.27
C VAL A 350 11.43 -8.29 21.87
N GLN A 351 12.17 -7.91 20.81
CA GLN A 351 11.86 -8.32 19.45
C GLN A 351 11.90 -9.85 19.28
N ARG A 352 12.93 -10.51 19.83
CA ARG A 352 13.02 -11.98 19.82
C ARG A 352 11.79 -12.61 20.47
N ARG A 353 11.43 -12.14 21.68
CA ARG A 353 10.23 -12.62 22.37
C ARG A 353 8.97 -12.45 21.52
N LYS A 354 8.79 -11.30 20.86
CA LYS A 354 7.64 -11.05 19.98
C LYS A 354 7.63 -11.99 18.77
N PHE A 355 8.77 -12.29 18.17
CA PHE A 355 8.86 -13.29 17.11
C PHE A 355 8.56 -14.71 17.59
N GLU A 356 9.06 -15.11 18.76
CA GLU A 356 8.77 -16.42 19.35
C GLU A 356 7.28 -16.62 19.65
N LEU A 357 6.58 -15.56 20.08
CA LEU A 357 5.13 -15.60 20.29
C LEU A 357 4.39 -15.81 18.95
N GLN A 358 4.80 -15.12 17.90
CA GLN A 358 4.21 -15.30 16.55
C GLN A 358 4.50 -16.66 15.94
N LEU A 359 5.65 -17.26 16.23
CA LEU A 359 5.94 -18.63 15.76
C LEU A 359 4.94 -19.66 16.27
N ARG A 360 4.41 -19.48 17.48
CA ARG A 360 3.35 -20.35 18.03
C ARG A 360 2.07 -20.24 17.20
N ASP A 361 1.74 -19.04 16.72
CA ASP A 361 0.59 -18.83 15.84
C ASP A 361 0.83 -19.37 14.42
N ARG A 362 2.09 -19.47 13.97
CA ARG A 362 2.45 -19.92 12.62
C ARG A 362 2.03 -21.36 12.32
N GLU A 363 1.93 -22.21 13.31
CA GLU A 363 1.40 -23.58 13.15
C GLU A 363 -0.06 -23.58 12.66
N VAL A 364 -0.79 -22.50 12.96
CA VAL A 364 -2.20 -22.32 12.58
C VAL A 364 -2.41 -21.15 11.61
N ASP A 365 -1.43 -20.23 11.52
CA ASP A 365 -1.47 -19.03 10.67
C ASP A 365 -0.19 -18.91 9.83
N ALA A 366 -0.29 -19.32 8.57
CA ALA A 366 0.85 -19.29 7.63
C ALA A 366 1.34 -17.87 7.27
N GLU A 367 0.61 -16.83 7.67
CA GLU A 367 0.97 -15.42 7.47
C GLU A 367 1.77 -14.84 8.66
N ALA A 368 1.85 -15.56 9.80
CA ALA A 368 2.62 -15.11 10.95
C ALA A 368 4.12 -15.03 10.62
N HIS A 369 4.80 -14.06 11.21
CA HIS A 369 6.23 -13.81 10.97
C HIS A 369 7.10 -15.00 11.34
N ALA A 370 8.12 -15.28 10.52
CA ALA A 370 9.23 -16.13 10.88
C ALA A 370 10.24 -15.34 11.74
N THR A 371 10.98 -16.02 12.59
CA THR A 371 12.10 -15.41 13.31
C THR A 371 13.26 -15.13 12.34
N ASP A 372 13.57 -13.85 12.12
CA ASP A 372 14.76 -13.43 11.35
C ASP A 372 15.95 -13.26 12.31
N GLU A 373 16.75 -14.33 12.46
CA GLU A 373 17.94 -14.33 13.31
C GLU A 373 19.00 -13.34 12.79
N GLY A 374 19.08 -13.14 11.47
CA GLY A 374 20.00 -12.16 10.87
C GLY A 374 19.61 -10.72 11.21
N TYR A 375 18.32 -10.43 11.26
CA TYR A 375 17.84 -9.12 11.71
C TYR A 375 18.08 -8.92 13.22
N LEU A 376 17.78 -9.92 14.06
CA LEU A 376 18.05 -9.85 15.49
C LEU A 376 19.53 -9.63 15.79
N ALA A 377 20.43 -10.36 15.12
CA ALA A 377 21.87 -10.15 15.24
C ALA A 377 22.28 -8.74 14.79
N SER A 378 21.62 -8.17 13.79
CA SER A 378 21.86 -6.77 13.39
C SER A 378 21.43 -5.80 14.48
N MET A 379 20.29 -6.03 15.15
CA MET A 379 19.82 -5.17 16.26
C MET A 379 20.77 -5.14 17.45
N GLU A 380 21.57 -6.20 17.67
CA GLU A 380 22.58 -6.24 18.75
C GLU A 380 23.69 -5.21 18.58
N TRP A 381 23.88 -4.64 17.36
CA TRP A 381 24.77 -3.52 17.10
C TRP A 381 24.16 -2.16 17.53
N GLY A 382 22.90 -2.14 17.92
CA GLY A 382 22.22 -0.97 18.45
C GLY A 382 21.32 -0.27 17.43
N LEU A 383 20.06 -0.64 17.38
CA LEU A 383 19.04 0.15 16.69
C LEU A 383 18.68 1.35 17.57
N PRO A 384 18.91 2.59 17.14
CA PRO A 384 18.45 3.77 17.90
C PRO A 384 16.92 3.78 17.96
N PRO A 385 16.30 4.56 18.88
CA PRO A 385 14.88 4.86 18.77
C PRO A 385 14.55 5.33 17.36
N THR A 386 13.63 4.68 16.68
CA THR A 386 13.39 4.88 15.24
C THR A 386 11.89 4.93 14.99
N GLY A 387 11.46 5.88 14.16
CA GLY A 387 10.12 5.90 13.60
C GLY A 387 10.13 5.28 12.20
N GLY A 388 9.21 4.34 11.96
CA GLY A 388 8.96 3.72 10.66
C GLY A 388 7.58 4.06 10.13
N TRP A 389 7.48 4.16 8.80
CA TRP A 389 6.27 4.57 8.11
C TRP A 389 6.18 3.94 6.73
N GLY A 390 4.99 3.44 6.39
CA GLY A 390 4.74 2.85 5.09
C GLY A 390 3.40 3.26 4.49
N ILE A 391 3.36 3.46 3.17
CA ILE A 391 2.13 3.73 2.40
C ILE A 391 2.04 2.85 1.17
N GLY A 392 0.83 2.32 0.91
CA GLY A 392 0.53 1.65 -0.35
C GLY A 392 0.27 2.65 -1.48
N ILE A 393 1.21 2.74 -2.43
CA ILE A 393 1.12 3.70 -3.55
C ILE A 393 -0.11 3.43 -4.43
N ASP A 394 -0.40 2.16 -4.69
CA ASP A 394 -1.51 1.78 -5.55
C ASP A 394 -2.86 2.20 -4.94
N ARG A 395 -3.06 1.93 -3.64
CA ARG A 395 -4.26 2.37 -2.90
C ARG A 395 -4.37 3.89 -2.85
N LEU A 396 -3.26 4.61 -2.64
CA LEU A 396 -3.23 6.07 -2.66
C LEU A 396 -3.66 6.62 -4.03
N VAL A 397 -3.13 6.07 -5.12
CA VAL A 397 -3.51 6.50 -6.48
C VAL A 397 -4.98 6.15 -6.78
N MET A 398 -5.47 4.98 -6.36
CA MET A 398 -6.89 4.62 -6.47
C MET A 398 -7.79 5.66 -5.77
N LEU A 399 -7.46 6.00 -4.53
CA LEU A 399 -8.20 7.00 -3.76
C LEU A 399 -8.22 8.36 -4.47
N LEU A 400 -7.07 8.84 -4.90
CA LEU A 400 -6.91 10.16 -5.51
C LEU A 400 -7.60 10.27 -6.87
N THR A 401 -7.62 9.19 -7.66
CA THR A 401 -8.19 9.19 -9.01
C THR A 401 -9.63 8.67 -9.08
N GLY A 402 -10.11 8.04 -8.02
CA GLY A 402 -11.40 7.37 -7.99
C GLY A 402 -11.43 6.02 -8.74
N ALA A 403 -10.25 5.46 -9.02
CA ALA A 403 -10.16 4.12 -9.60
C ALA A 403 -10.70 3.08 -8.60
N GLU A 404 -11.62 2.24 -9.06
CA GLU A 404 -12.26 1.24 -8.21
C GLU A 404 -11.43 -0.03 -8.06
N ARG A 405 -10.48 -0.26 -8.97
CA ARG A 405 -9.66 -1.47 -9.01
C ARG A 405 -8.17 -1.14 -9.05
N ILE A 406 -7.39 -1.92 -8.34
CA ILE A 406 -5.93 -1.82 -8.35
C ILE A 406 -5.35 -2.04 -9.76
N SER A 407 -5.96 -2.89 -10.58
CA SER A 407 -5.57 -3.11 -11.97
C SER A 407 -5.63 -1.84 -12.84
N ASP A 408 -6.47 -0.86 -12.49
CA ASP A 408 -6.59 0.39 -13.26
C ASP A 408 -5.42 1.35 -13.01
N VAL A 409 -4.80 1.27 -11.84
CA VAL A 409 -3.65 2.11 -11.46
C VAL A 409 -2.30 1.47 -11.79
N LEU A 410 -2.28 0.18 -12.12
CA LEU A 410 -1.10 -0.53 -12.61
C LEU A 410 -0.96 -0.33 -14.13
N THR A 411 0.28 -0.25 -14.63
CA THR A 411 0.54 0.07 -16.04
C THR A 411 -0.07 -0.96 -16.99
N PHE A 412 0.14 -2.25 -16.70
CA PHE A 412 -0.39 -3.36 -17.51
C PHE A 412 -1.52 -4.13 -16.83
N GLY A 413 -2.14 -3.55 -15.78
CA GLY A 413 -3.19 -4.20 -15.02
C GLY A 413 -2.65 -5.17 -13.97
N GLY A 414 -3.55 -5.93 -13.34
CA GLY A 414 -3.17 -6.95 -12.38
C GLY A 414 -2.65 -8.22 -13.03
N ILE A 415 -2.08 -9.13 -12.21
CA ILE A 415 -1.47 -10.37 -12.67
C ILE A 415 -2.40 -11.22 -13.56
N LYS A 416 -3.72 -11.21 -13.29
CA LYS A 416 -4.72 -11.91 -14.15
C LYS A 416 -4.80 -11.35 -15.57
N GLY A 417 -4.40 -10.11 -15.80
CA GLY A 417 -4.35 -9.49 -17.13
C GLY A 417 -3.04 -9.77 -17.87
N VAL A 418 -2.00 -10.18 -17.15
CA VAL A 418 -0.67 -10.46 -17.69
C VAL A 418 -0.48 -11.95 -17.93
N VAL A 419 -0.95 -12.80 -17.01
CA VAL A 419 -0.89 -14.27 -17.11
C VAL A 419 -2.14 -14.76 -17.82
N GLY A 420 -1.97 -15.50 -18.92
CA GLY A 420 -3.09 -16.04 -19.70
C GLY A 420 -3.50 -15.19 -20.91
N GLN A 421 -2.61 -14.37 -21.44
CA GLN A 421 -2.75 -13.75 -22.77
C GLN A 421 -2.34 -14.75 -23.87
N GLU A 422 -3.00 -15.91 -23.91
CA GLU A 422 -2.97 -16.79 -25.07
C GLU A 422 -4.17 -16.53 -25.98
#